data_e7548d2ebdb9fc03f03325fcec9e5323
#
_entry.id   e7548d2ebdb9fc03f03325fcec9e5323
#
_cell.length_a   1.000
_cell.length_b   1.000
_cell.length_c   1.000
_cell.angle_alpha   90.00
_cell.angle_beta   90.00
_cell.angle_gamma   90.00
#
_symmetry.space_group_name_H-M   'P 1'
#
loop_
_entity.id
_entity.type
_entity.pdbx_description
1 polymer ?
#
loop_
_entity_poly.entity_id
_entity_poly.type
_entity_poly.pdbx_seq_one_letter_code
_entity_poly.pdbx_strand_id
1 'polypeptide(L)'
;MPEGFETIIGEKGVSLSGGQKQRLAMSRAMILDPDILILDDSLSAVDAKTEHAIIENLKHTRKDKTTLITAHRLSAVVHADLILVMQDGRIIERGRHEDLLAQGGWYAKTYESQQLEMEGGEVDA
;
A
#
# COMPACT_ATOMS: atom_id res chain seq x y z
N MET A 1 -6.18 3.19 24.24
CA MET A 1 -7.24 2.26 23.82
C MET A 1 -7.76 2.59 22.45
N PRO A 2 -7.72 1.61 21.55
CA PRO A 2 -8.18 1.88 20.19
C PRO A 2 -9.63 2.36 20.09
N GLU A 3 -10.53 1.72 20.80
CA GLU A 3 -11.95 2.07 20.73
C GLU A 3 -12.24 3.46 21.29
N GLY A 4 -11.61 3.81 22.42
CA GLY A 4 -11.77 5.15 22.99
C GLY A 4 -11.24 6.22 22.07
N PHE A 5 -10.13 5.94 21.40
CA PHE A 5 -9.55 6.86 20.43
C PHE A 5 -10.46 7.04 19.24
N GLU A 6 -11.00 5.95 18.71
CA GLU A 6 -11.94 6.00 17.58
C GLU A 6 -13.21 6.75 17.93
N THR A 7 -13.71 6.59 19.14
CA THR A 7 -14.90 7.30 19.61
C THR A 7 -14.67 8.80 19.62
N ILE A 8 -13.51 9.25 20.09
CA ILE A 8 -13.17 10.67 20.08
C ILE A 8 -13.11 11.20 18.65
N ILE A 9 -12.48 10.45 17.75
CA ILE A 9 -12.43 10.81 16.34
C ILE A 9 -13.84 10.83 15.76
N GLY A 10 -14.66 9.86 16.10
CA GLY A 10 -16.03 9.76 15.62
C GLY A 10 -16.89 10.96 15.98
N GLU A 11 -16.76 11.46 17.19
CA GLU A 11 -17.49 12.64 17.63
C GLU A 11 -17.11 13.89 16.84
N LYS A 12 -15.84 13.94 16.42
CA LYS A 12 -15.30 15.06 15.66
C LYS A 12 -14.98 14.66 14.23
N GLY A 13 -15.28 13.43 13.87
CA GLY A 13 -14.78 12.79 12.69
C GLY A 13 -15.30 13.32 11.37
N VAL A 14 -16.37 14.09 11.42
CA VAL A 14 -16.92 14.68 10.21
C VAL A 14 -15.91 15.55 9.48
N SER A 15 -14.90 16.05 10.19
CA SER A 15 -13.87 16.90 9.61
C SER A 15 -12.65 16.15 9.08
N LEU A 16 -12.57 14.83 9.33
CA LEU A 16 -11.42 14.03 8.91
C LEU A 16 -11.65 13.41 7.54
N SER A 17 -10.67 13.56 6.65
CA SER A 17 -10.69 12.89 5.34
C SER A 17 -10.40 11.40 5.48
N GLY A 18 -10.71 10.62 4.44
CA GLY A 18 -10.35 9.20 4.39
C GLY A 18 -8.86 8.97 4.57
N GLY A 19 -8.02 9.81 3.94
CA GLY A 19 -6.57 9.70 4.07
C GLY A 19 -6.09 9.95 5.48
N GLN A 20 -6.68 10.92 6.18
CA GLN A 20 -6.34 11.20 7.56
C GLN A 20 -6.70 10.03 8.47
N LYS A 21 -7.87 9.43 8.26
CA LYS A 21 -8.29 8.25 9.03
C LYS A 21 -7.36 7.07 8.79
N GLN A 22 -6.94 6.86 7.55
CA GLN A 22 -6.01 5.78 7.22
C GLN A 22 -4.64 5.99 7.88
N ARG A 23 -4.11 7.21 7.80
CA ARG A 23 -2.83 7.52 8.44
C ARG A 23 -2.89 7.33 9.96
N LEU A 24 -4.00 7.70 10.56
CA LEU A 24 -4.20 7.56 11.98
C LEU A 24 -4.24 6.09 12.40
N ALA A 25 -4.99 5.27 11.68
CA ALA A 25 -5.07 3.84 11.94
C ALA A 25 -3.69 3.18 11.77
N MET A 26 -2.95 3.57 10.74
CA MET A 26 -1.62 3.06 10.49
C MET A 26 -0.64 3.44 11.60
N SER A 27 -0.70 4.69 12.06
CA SER A 27 0.15 5.15 13.16
C SER A 27 -0.08 4.34 14.43
N ARG A 28 -1.33 4.01 14.72
CA ARG A 28 -1.67 3.17 15.87
C ARG A 28 -1.06 1.78 15.74
N ALA A 29 -1.16 1.18 14.56
CA ALA A 29 -0.57 -0.13 14.30
C ALA A 29 0.96 -0.09 14.43
N MET A 30 1.59 0.97 13.95
CA MET A 30 3.04 1.13 14.01
C MET A 30 3.56 1.34 15.44
N ILE A 31 2.80 2.04 16.26
CA ILE A 31 3.18 2.26 17.67
C ILE A 31 3.31 0.92 18.41
N LEU A 32 2.47 -0.03 18.09
CA LEU A 32 2.53 -1.37 18.69
C LEU A 32 3.74 -2.17 18.20
N ASP A 33 4.30 -1.80 17.06
CA ASP A 33 5.47 -2.43 16.44
C ASP A 33 5.38 -3.96 16.41
N PRO A 34 4.33 -4.53 15.81
CA PRO A 34 4.12 -5.97 15.83
C PRO A 34 5.12 -6.69 14.93
N ASP A 35 5.30 -7.99 15.17
CA ASP A 35 6.15 -8.81 14.32
C ASP A 35 5.57 -8.96 12.91
N ILE A 36 4.26 -8.98 12.80
CA ILE A 36 3.56 -9.02 11.51
C ILE A 36 2.61 -7.83 11.45
N LEU A 37 2.84 -6.96 10.49
CA LEU A 37 1.99 -5.78 10.25
C LEU A 37 1.24 -6.00 8.95
N ILE A 38 -0.07 -5.82 8.96
CA ILE A 38 -0.91 -5.95 7.77
C ILE A 38 -1.52 -4.60 7.45
N LEU A 39 -1.23 -4.09 6.26
CA LEU A 39 -1.79 -2.86 5.75
C LEU A 39 -2.73 -3.19 4.61
N ASP A 40 -3.98 -3.44 4.95
CA ASP A 40 -5.00 -3.82 3.97
C ASP A 40 -5.74 -2.56 3.51
N ASP A 41 -5.42 -2.13 2.31
CA ASP A 41 -6.00 -0.94 1.69
C ASP A 41 -5.77 0.34 2.50
N SER A 42 -4.78 0.33 3.39
CA SER A 42 -4.54 1.42 4.33
C SER A 42 -3.97 2.66 3.68
N LEU A 43 -3.42 2.53 2.47
CA LEU A 43 -2.78 3.64 1.76
C LEU A 43 -3.58 4.11 0.55
N SER A 44 -4.80 3.61 0.37
CA SER A 44 -5.60 3.90 -0.82
C SER A 44 -5.99 5.38 -0.96
N ALA A 45 -6.12 6.09 0.16
CA ALA A 45 -6.55 7.48 0.15
C ALA A 45 -5.41 8.49 0.22
N VAL A 46 -4.15 8.02 0.22
CA VAL A 46 -3.00 8.93 0.18
C VAL A 46 -2.47 9.02 -1.25
N ASP A 47 -1.76 10.10 -1.57
CA ASP A 47 -1.19 10.26 -2.89
C ASP A 47 -0.01 9.32 -3.11
N ALA A 48 0.40 9.15 -4.37
CA ALA A 48 1.45 8.21 -4.73
C ALA A 48 2.80 8.56 -4.07
N LYS A 49 3.12 9.83 -3.96
CA LYS A 49 4.38 10.27 -3.37
C LYS A 49 4.42 9.96 -1.88
N THR A 50 3.33 10.23 -1.17
CA THR A 50 3.21 9.94 0.26
C THR A 50 3.23 8.43 0.49
N GLU A 51 2.51 7.67 -0.32
CA GLU A 51 2.50 6.22 -0.25
C GLU A 51 3.91 5.65 -0.41
N HIS A 52 4.65 6.12 -1.40
CA HIS A 52 6.02 5.68 -1.64
C HIS A 52 6.91 5.96 -0.41
N ALA A 53 6.81 7.15 0.15
CA ALA A 53 7.60 7.53 1.33
C ALA A 53 7.28 6.65 2.54
N ILE A 54 6.01 6.35 2.75
CA ILE A 54 5.58 5.50 3.86
C ILE A 54 6.14 4.09 3.69
N ILE A 55 6.02 3.52 2.50
CA ILE A 55 6.48 2.16 2.24
C ILE A 55 7.99 2.05 2.37
N GLU A 56 8.74 3.03 1.86
CA GLU A 56 10.20 3.06 2.01
C GLU A 56 10.60 3.12 3.49
N ASN A 57 9.91 3.95 4.27
CA ASN A 57 10.17 4.05 5.70
C ASN A 57 9.89 2.72 6.41
N LEU A 58 8.77 2.07 6.09
CA LEU A 58 8.42 0.78 6.66
C LEU A 58 9.47 -0.28 6.31
N LYS A 59 9.91 -0.32 5.07
CA LYS A 59 10.93 -1.26 4.63
C LYS A 59 12.22 -1.10 5.43
N HIS A 60 12.60 0.15 5.71
CA HIS A 60 13.81 0.45 6.45
C HIS A 60 13.66 0.14 7.95
N THR A 61 12.56 0.59 8.56
CA THR A 61 12.39 0.46 10.02
C THR A 61 11.96 -0.93 10.45
N ARG A 62 11.38 -1.71 9.55
CA ARG A 62 10.85 -3.04 9.86
C ARG A 62 11.54 -4.16 9.08
N LYS A 63 12.79 -3.98 8.70
CA LYS A 63 13.51 -4.94 7.86
C LYS A 63 13.63 -6.34 8.48
N ASP A 64 13.57 -6.44 9.79
CA ASP A 64 13.64 -7.72 10.50
C ASP A 64 12.26 -8.30 10.83
N LYS A 65 11.21 -7.66 10.34
CA LYS A 65 9.84 -8.05 10.62
C LYS A 65 9.06 -8.21 9.32
N THR A 66 7.86 -8.76 9.42
CA THR A 66 7.02 -9.01 8.25
C THR A 66 6.00 -7.91 8.09
N THR A 67 5.92 -7.34 6.89
CA THR A 67 4.90 -6.35 6.54
C THR A 67 4.18 -6.84 5.29
N LEU A 68 2.86 -7.01 5.41
CA LEU A 68 1.99 -7.39 4.30
C LEU A 68 1.21 -6.18 3.86
N ILE A 69 1.26 -5.87 2.57
CA ILE A 69 0.59 -4.70 2.01
C ILE A 69 -0.29 -5.16 0.85
N THR A 70 -1.57 -4.78 0.88
CA THR A 70 -2.40 -4.92 -0.31
C THR A 70 -2.37 -3.58 -1.05
N ALA A 71 -2.20 -3.62 -2.36
CA ALA A 71 -2.05 -2.42 -3.15
C ALA A 71 -2.72 -2.55 -4.50
N HIS A 72 -3.31 -1.45 -4.95
CA HIS A 72 -3.84 -1.33 -6.30
C HIS A 72 -2.86 -0.61 -7.22
N ARG A 73 -2.05 0.30 -6.66
CA ARG A 73 -0.99 0.97 -7.42
C ARG A 73 0.27 0.12 -7.34
N LEU A 74 0.68 -0.43 -8.46
CA LEU A 74 1.82 -1.35 -8.49
C LEU A 74 3.14 -0.64 -8.21
N SER A 75 3.22 0.66 -8.46
CA SER A 75 4.40 1.46 -8.10
C SER A 75 4.71 1.39 -6.60
N ALA A 76 3.71 1.07 -5.78
CA ALA A 76 3.90 0.95 -4.34
C ALA A 76 4.64 -0.33 -3.94
N VAL A 77 4.66 -1.34 -4.79
CA VAL A 77 5.21 -2.65 -4.43
C VAL A 77 6.47 -3.04 -5.20
N VAL A 78 7.02 -2.11 -6.00
CA VAL A 78 8.18 -2.43 -6.85
C VAL A 78 9.40 -2.89 -6.08
N HIS A 79 9.54 -2.50 -4.83
CA HIS A 79 10.67 -2.89 -3.98
C HIS A 79 10.31 -3.96 -2.94
N ALA A 80 9.16 -4.58 -3.07
CA ALA A 80 8.77 -5.66 -2.17
C ALA A 80 9.66 -6.89 -2.36
N ASP A 81 9.88 -7.62 -1.28
CA ASP A 81 10.69 -8.83 -1.33
C ASP A 81 9.95 -9.97 -2.02
N LEU A 82 8.62 -9.95 -1.95
CA LEU A 82 7.78 -10.94 -2.63
C LEU A 82 6.46 -10.29 -2.97
N ILE A 83 6.05 -10.44 -4.22
CA ILE A 83 4.75 -9.96 -4.70
C ILE A 83 3.91 -11.17 -5.06
N LEU A 84 2.67 -11.19 -4.57
CA LEU A 84 1.70 -12.22 -4.90
C LEU A 84 0.54 -11.57 -5.62
N VAL A 85 0.24 -12.04 -6.83
CA VAL A 85 -0.94 -11.60 -7.57
C VAL A 85 -2.03 -12.64 -7.34
N MET A 86 -3.17 -12.18 -6.83
CA MET A 86 -4.28 -13.07 -6.50
C MET A 86 -5.48 -12.80 -7.40
N GLN A 87 -6.12 -13.87 -7.82
CA GLN A 87 -7.34 -13.81 -8.59
C GLN A 87 -8.24 -14.97 -8.18
N ASP A 88 -9.49 -14.65 -7.83
CA ASP A 88 -10.48 -15.66 -7.45
C ASP A 88 -10.00 -16.59 -6.33
N GLY A 89 -9.32 -16.02 -5.34
CA GLY A 89 -8.82 -16.76 -4.19
C GLY A 89 -7.57 -17.59 -4.47
N ARG A 90 -6.94 -17.41 -5.62
CA ARG A 90 -5.74 -18.15 -6.00
C ARG A 90 -4.59 -17.22 -6.31
N ILE A 91 -3.38 -17.69 -6.05
CA ILE A 91 -2.17 -16.97 -6.43
C ILE A 91 -1.88 -17.37 -7.88
N ILE A 92 -1.95 -16.40 -8.79
CA ILE A 92 -1.71 -16.63 -10.22
C ILE A 92 -0.31 -16.24 -10.66
N GLU A 93 0.35 -15.33 -9.94
CA GLU A 93 1.73 -14.94 -10.21
C GLU A 93 2.43 -14.69 -8.89
N ARG A 94 3.73 -14.96 -8.85
CA ARG A 94 4.55 -14.74 -7.67
C ARG A 94 5.97 -14.43 -8.05
N GLY A 95 6.62 -13.59 -7.27
CA GLY A 95 8.01 -13.22 -7.49
C GLY A 95 8.26 -11.79 -7.10
N ARG A 96 9.42 -11.29 -7.48
CA ARG A 96 9.76 -9.88 -7.33
C ARG A 96 9.27 -9.12 -8.55
N HIS A 97 9.32 -7.79 -8.46
CA HIS A 97 8.89 -6.92 -9.55
C HIS A 97 9.50 -7.32 -10.90
N GLU A 98 10.83 -7.51 -10.95
CA GLU A 98 11.53 -7.89 -12.18
C GLU A 98 11.06 -9.23 -12.72
N ASP A 99 10.83 -10.20 -11.82
CA ASP A 99 10.36 -11.52 -12.22
C ASP A 99 8.98 -11.45 -12.87
N LEU A 100 8.09 -10.67 -12.29
CA LEU A 100 6.72 -10.54 -12.78
C LEU A 100 6.67 -9.78 -14.10
N LEU A 101 7.53 -8.78 -14.26
CA LEU A 101 7.65 -8.10 -15.56
C LEU A 101 8.11 -9.06 -16.64
N ALA A 102 9.10 -9.91 -16.32
CA ALA A 102 9.63 -10.88 -17.26
C ALA A 102 8.59 -11.95 -17.63
N GLN A 103 7.69 -12.28 -16.72
CA GLN A 103 6.63 -13.25 -17.00
C GLN A 103 5.63 -12.75 -18.04
N GLY A 104 5.46 -11.43 -18.17
CA GLY A 104 4.56 -10.84 -19.16
C GLY A 104 3.09 -11.14 -18.95
N GLY A 105 2.69 -11.44 -17.70
CA GLY A 105 1.33 -11.76 -17.36
C GLY A 105 0.53 -10.54 -16.91
N TRP A 106 -0.42 -10.77 -16.01
CA TRP A 106 -1.30 -9.71 -15.51
C TRP A 106 -0.53 -8.56 -14.89
N TYR A 107 0.48 -8.88 -14.07
CA TYR A 107 1.27 -7.86 -13.38
C TYR A 107 1.98 -6.93 -14.36
N ALA A 108 2.67 -7.50 -15.33
CA ALA A 108 3.42 -6.72 -16.31
C ALA A 108 2.51 -5.80 -17.12
N LYS A 109 1.38 -6.32 -17.57
CA LYS A 109 0.42 -5.55 -18.36
C LYS A 109 -0.23 -4.44 -17.53
N THR A 110 -0.57 -4.74 -16.29
CA THR A 110 -1.18 -3.76 -15.41
C THR A 110 -0.19 -2.66 -15.03
N TYR A 111 1.06 -3.04 -14.75
CA TYR A 111 2.10 -2.07 -14.44
C TYR A 111 2.32 -1.09 -15.59
N GLU A 112 2.44 -1.62 -16.81
CA GLU A 112 2.60 -0.80 -18.00
C GLU A 112 1.42 0.16 -18.19
N SER A 113 0.20 -0.35 -18.02
CA SER A 113 -1.02 0.45 -18.14
C SER A 113 -1.05 1.57 -17.11
N GLN A 114 -0.69 1.29 -15.87
CA GLN A 114 -0.67 2.30 -14.82
C GLN A 114 0.40 3.36 -15.07
N GLN A 115 1.56 2.98 -15.59
CA GLN A 115 2.60 3.95 -15.92
C GLN A 115 2.15 4.88 -17.05
N LEU A 116 1.47 4.35 -18.04
CA LEU A 116 0.94 5.18 -19.14
C LEU A 116 -0.12 6.16 -18.65
N GLU A 117 -0.98 5.73 -17.73
CA GLU A 117 -1.97 6.62 -17.13
C GLU A 117 -1.31 7.76 -16.37
N MET A 118 -0.24 7.47 -15.63
CA MET A 118 0.49 8.50 -14.90
C MET A 118 1.13 9.50 -15.84
N GLU A 119 1.76 9.03 -16.92
CA GLU A 119 2.37 9.89 -17.93
C GLU A 119 1.32 10.73 -18.64
N GLY A 120 0.20 10.12 -19.01
CA GLY A 120 -0.92 10.82 -19.63
C GLY A 120 -1.48 11.91 -18.73
N GLY A 121 -1.61 11.64 -17.43
CA GLY A 121 -2.06 12.61 -16.46
C GLY A 121 -1.10 13.78 -16.33
N GLU A 122 0.19 13.54 -16.38
CA GLU A 122 1.19 14.59 -16.33
C GLU A 122 1.14 15.47 -17.57
N VAL A 123 0.93 14.86 -18.74
CA VAL A 123 0.85 15.60 -20.01
C VAL A 123 -0.40 16.46 -20.03
N ASP A 124 -1.51 15.96 -19.53
CA ASP A 124 -2.77 16.68 -19.53
C ASP A 124 -2.83 17.77 -18.46
N ALA A 125 -2.02 17.65 -17.46
CA ALA A 125 -1.95 18.66 -16.42
C ALA A 125 -1.14 19.88 -16.86
#